data_6723d0ee13453adabf20abc4966d1052
#
_entry.id   6723d0ee13453adabf20abc4966d1052
#
_cell.length_a   1.000
_cell.length_b   1.000
_cell.length_c   1.000
_cell.angle_alpha   90.00
_cell.angle_beta   90.00
_cell.angle_gamma   90.00
#
_symmetry.space_group_name_H-M   'P 1'
#
loop_
_entity.id
_entity.type
_entity.pdbx_description
1 polymer ?
#
loop_
_entity_poly.entity_id
_entity_poly.type
_entity_poly.pdbx_seq_one_letter_code
_entity_poly.pdbx_strand_id
1 'polypeptide(L)'
;MNRAARLVGCVAMLALVPPALLSSIEKARAASPATNGPQRNEGLLRELQQVHGLSDESMRRIRAIFAESAIIGQGNPSVTEYPATPEACVAKLRETGISYEQPESDRICGARYMAPLYDAAREKPQDARACIDRFEFPNIPCAYPVVWVRAREAAQLCEAEGKRLCDAHEWEGACAGSLEPPDYRFDLAKGRDMISAVESMRAAHNRAHAPSKSWSYGPAYRTGICAASSHKTPGCGGGEWAHCGSNTFPAGFFPACHSALDVFDLNGNAAEHMNLPLDESQMASRGSQKLGVTEMKGSWFIFDHYRAHEDWCRWRAPFWHGTRVMDEKSHANYHLGFRCCKTIH
;
A
#
# COMPACT_ATOMS: atom_id res chain seq x y z
N MET A 1 -17.80 -0.04 69.16
CA MET A 1 -18.48 -0.87 68.15
C MET A 1 -17.70 -0.75 66.88
N ASN A 2 -16.88 -1.79 66.62
CA ASN A 2 -15.97 -1.87 65.48
C ASN A 2 -16.70 -2.35 64.23
N ARG A 3 -16.56 -1.62 63.11
CA ARG A 3 -16.87 -2.15 61.77
C ARG A 3 -15.59 -2.22 60.93
N ALA A 4 -15.11 -3.43 60.71
CA ALA A 4 -14.00 -3.75 59.82
C ALA A 4 -14.46 -3.64 58.36
N ALA A 5 -13.76 -2.82 57.55
CA ALA A 5 -13.92 -2.78 56.10
C ALA A 5 -13.05 -3.87 55.48
N ARG A 6 -13.67 -4.76 54.70
CA ARG A 6 -12.97 -5.76 53.87
C ARG A 6 -12.56 -5.11 52.56
N LEU A 7 -11.25 -5.03 52.29
CA LEU A 7 -10.68 -4.78 50.99
C LEU A 7 -10.81 -6.06 50.11
N VAL A 8 -11.52 -5.93 49.02
CA VAL A 8 -11.53 -6.94 47.96
C VAL A 8 -10.42 -6.55 46.97
N GLY A 9 -9.35 -7.32 46.98
CA GLY A 9 -8.25 -7.16 46.02
C GLY A 9 -8.66 -7.74 44.65
N CYS A 10 -8.74 -6.89 43.63
CA CYS A 10 -8.78 -7.33 42.23
C CYS A 10 -7.37 -7.79 41.79
N VAL A 11 -7.20 -9.09 41.61
CA VAL A 11 -6.00 -9.64 40.96
C VAL A 11 -6.21 -9.49 39.46
N ALA A 12 -5.46 -8.56 38.85
CA ALA A 12 -5.36 -8.45 37.37
C ALA A 12 -4.54 -9.64 36.88
N MET A 13 -5.17 -10.56 36.15
CA MET A 13 -4.47 -11.57 35.38
C MET A 13 -3.81 -10.90 34.17
N LEU A 14 -2.50 -10.70 34.25
CA LEU A 14 -1.68 -10.42 33.06
C LEU A 14 -1.64 -11.70 32.21
N ALA A 15 -2.29 -11.67 31.07
CA ALA A 15 -2.14 -12.69 30.05
C ALA A 15 -0.74 -12.57 29.44
N LEU A 16 0.13 -13.52 29.81
CA LEU A 16 1.46 -13.67 29.20
C LEU A 16 1.27 -14.16 27.75
N VAL A 17 1.57 -13.31 26.77
CA VAL A 17 1.68 -13.68 25.36
C VAL A 17 2.90 -14.61 25.22
N PRO A 18 2.78 -15.79 24.60
CA PRO A 18 3.89 -16.73 24.50
C PRO A 18 5.01 -16.16 23.59
N PRO A 19 6.29 -16.23 24.01
CA PRO A 19 7.42 -15.66 23.27
C PRO A 19 7.77 -16.36 21.95
N ALA A 20 7.07 -17.40 21.56
CA ALA A 20 7.41 -18.23 20.41
C ALA A 20 7.07 -17.60 19.04
N LEU A 21 6.13 -16.66 18.96
CA LEU A 21 5.73 -16.02 17.70
C LEU A 21 6.64 -14.83 17.29
N LEU A 22 7.32 -14.21 18.25
CA LEU A 22 8.27 -13.12 17.98
C LEU A 22 9.62 -13.61 17.45
N SER A 23 10.01 -14.87 17.73
CA SER A 23 11.30 -15.42 17.34
C SER A 23 11.42 -15.72 15.83
N SER A 24 10.32 -15.89 15.13
CA SER A 24 10.33 -16.17 13.69
C SER A 24 10.65 -14.95 12.83
N ILE A 25 10.21 -13.76 13.26
CA ILE A 25 10.50 -12.50 12.56
C ILE A 25 11.96 -12.06 12.79
N GLU A 26 12.49 -12.31 13.99
CA GLU A 26 13.89 -11.95 14.31
C GLU A 26 14.93 -12.80 13.57
N LYS A 27 14.66 -14.09 13.33
CA LYS A 27 15.61 -14.98 12.64
C LYS A 27 15.73 -14.74 11.15
N ALA A 28 14.73 -14.13 10.51
CA ALA A 28 14.76 -13.85 9.05
C ALA A 28 15.59 -12.62 8.68
N ARG A 29 15.88 -11.72 9.62
CA ARG A 29 16.44 -10.37 9.34
C ARG A 29 17.95 -10.22 9.43
N ALA A 30 18.71 -11.26 9.70
CA ALA A 30 20.18 -11.20 9.82
C ALA A 30 20.92 -11.40 8.48
N ALA A 31 20.32 -11.06 7.33
CA ALA A 31 21.01 -11.16 6.04
C ALA A 31 21.63 -9.81 5.67
N SER A 32 22.96 -9.78 5.53
CA SER A 32 23.71 -8.64 4.96
C SER A 32 23.13 -8.21 3.62
N PRO A 33 23.12 -6.91 3.27
CA PRO A 33 22.59 -6.44 2.00
C PRO A 33 23.38 -7.06 0.83
N ALA A 34 22.68 -7.88 0.03
CA ALA A 34 23.26 -8.46 -1.17
C ALA A 34 23.45 -7.34 -2.23
N THR A 35 24.66 -7.23 -2.75
CA THR A 35 25.09 -6.10 -3.60
C THR A 35 24.83 -6.28 -5.09
N ASN A 36 24.26 -7.41 -5.55
CA ASN A 36 24.10 -7.72 -6.98
C ASN A 36 22.64 -8.10 -7.34
N GLY A 37 22.10 -7.48 -8.39
CA GLY A 37 20.86 -7.74 -9.11
C GLY A 37 19.85 -8.75 -8.52
N PRO A 38 19.76 -9.99 -9.00
CA PRO A 38 18.80 -10.98 -8.50
C PRO A 38 18.94 -11.33 -7.02
N GLN A 39 20.16 -11.29 -6.47
CA GLN A 39 20.42 -11.58 -5.06
C GLN A 39 19.92 -10.48 -4.13
N ARG A 40 19.80 -9.25 -4.62
CA ARG A 40 19.34 -8.09 -3.86
C ARG A 40 17.94 -8.29 -3.26
N ASN A 41 17.04 -8.91 -4.00
CA ASN A 41 15.64 -9.08 -3.61
C ASN A 41 15.35 -10.43 -2.92
N GLU A 42 16.33 -11.34 -2.84
CA GLU A 42 16.07 -12.69 -2.34
C GLU A 42 15.68 -12.74 -0.86
N GLY A 43 16.18 -11.83 -0.05
CA GLY A 43 15.75 -11.67 1.35
C GLY A 43 14.26 -11.31 1.44
N LEU A 44 13.84 -10.31 0.68
CA LEU A 44 12.45 -9.87 0.56
C LEU A 44 11.55 -11.01 0.06
N LEU A 45 11.96 -11.72 -0.99
CA LEU A 45 11.14 -12.78 -1.59
C LEU A 45 10.97 -13.99 -0.66
N ARG A 46 11.96 -14.30 0.16
CA ARG A 46 11.82 -15.34 1.21
C ARG A 46 10.87 -14.90 2.32
N GLU A 47 10.98 -13.65 2.77
CA GLU A 47 10.08 -13.09 3.78
C GLU A 47 8.64 -13.05 3.27
N LEU A 48 8.44 -12.62 2.01
CA LEU A 48 7.13 -12.62 1.34
C LEU A 48 6.50 -14.02 1.34
N GLN A 49 7.25 -15.04 0.93
CA GLN A 49 6.79 -16.43 0.92
C GLN A 49 6.39 -16.90 2.32
N GLN A 50 7.23 -16.63 3.32
CA GLN A 50 7.02 -17.09 4.68
C GLN A 50 5.82 -16.39 5.34
N VAL A 51 5.69 -15.07 5.18
CA VAL A 51 4.64 -14.28 5.83
C VAL A 51 3.27 -14.58 5.24
N HIS A 52 3.18 -14.68 3.91
CA HIS A 52 1.91 -14.89 3.21
C HIS A 52 1.62 -16.36 2.89
N GLY A 53 2.52 -17.29 3.21
CA GLY A 53 2.32 -18.71 2.95
C GLY A 53 2.19 -19.04 1.46
N LEU A 54 2.91 -18.30 0.60
CA LEU A 54 2.79 -18.44 -0.86
C LEU A 54 3.33 -19.79 -1.34
N SER A 55 2.62 -20.37 -2.31
CA SER A 55 3.04 -21.61 -2.95
C SER A 55 4.34 -21.44 -3.75
N ASP A 56 5.05 -22.55 -3.99
CA ASP A 56 6.24 -22.52 -4.84
C ASP A 56 5.91 -22.07 -6.28
N GLU A 57 4.70 -22.35 -6.77
CA GLU A 57 4.24 -21.86 -8.06
C GLU A 57 4.12 -20.34 -8.08
N SER A 58 3.44 -19.76 -7.09
CA SER A 58 3.34 -18.30 -6.92
C SER A 58 4.74 -17.67 -6.83
N MET A 59 5.63 -18.27 -6.04
CA MET A 59 6.99 -17.76 -5.89
C MET A 59 7.84 -17.88 -7.16
N ARG A 60 7.65 -18.91 -7.99
CA ARG A 60 8.31 -18.98 -9.30
C ARG A 60 7.87 -17.83 -10.21
N ARG A 61 6.56 -17.53 -10.26
CA ARG A 61 6.02 -16.39 -11.05
C ARG A 61 6.57 -15.06 -10.53
N ILE A 62 6.54 -14.83 -9.23
CA ILE A 62 7.07 -13.61 -8.59
C ILE A 62 8.56 -13.44 -8.90
N ARG A 63 9.37 -14.49 -8.71
CA ARG A 63 10.81 -14.45 -9.00
C ARG A 63 11.10 -14.16 -10.48
N ALA A 64 10.30 -14.68 -11.40
CA ALA A 64 10.45 -14.38 -12.83
C ALA A 64 10.24 -12.88 -13.10
N ILE A 65 9.19 -12.27 -12.53
CA ILE A 65 8.93 -10.83 -12.68
C ILE A 65 10.10 -10.01 -12.13
N PHE A 66 10.60 -10.34 -10.94
CA PHE A 66 11.75 -9.65 -10.35
C PHE A 66 13.06 -9.86 -11.14
N ALA A 67 13.22 -11.02 -11.80
CA ALA A 67 14.41 -11.30 -12.61
C ALA A 67 14.39 -10.59 -13.95
N GLU A 68 13.21 -10.41 -14.56
CA GLU A 68 13.04 -9.65 -15.80
C GLU A 68 13.22 -8.15 -15.63
N SER A 69 12.92 -7.62 -14.43
CA SER A 69 13.06 -6.20 -14.12
C SER A 69 14.42 -5.88 -13.51
N ALA A 70 15.18 -5.02 -14.16
CA ALA A 70 16.49 -4.58 -13.65
C ALA A 70 16.41 -3.65 -12.43
N ILE A 71 15.24 -3.04 -12.18
CA ILE A 71 15.09 -1.92 -11.23
C ILE A 71 14.15 -2.20 -10.07
N ILE A 72 13.21 -3.12 -10.20
CA ILE A 72 12.22 -3.44 -9.14
C ILE A 72 12.89 -3.86 -7.83
N GLY A 73 12.38 -3.37 -6.71
CA GLY A 73 12.86 -3.72 -5.37
C GLY A 73 12.66 -2.59 -4.36
N GLN A 74 13.47 -2.58 -3.33
CA GLN A 74 13.41 -1.59 -2.24
C GLN A 74 14.34 -0.38 -2.50
N GLY A 75 14.61 -0.06 -3.77
CA GLY A 75 15.50 1.00 -4.21
C GLY A 75 16.90 0.51 -4.59
N ASN A 76 17.70 1.43 -5.18
CA ASN A 76 19.10 1.18 -5.46
C ASN A 76 19.92 1.28 -4.16
N PRO A 77 20.51 0.19 -3.65
CA PRO A 77 21.20 0.19 -2.36
C PRO A 77 22.44 1.12 -2.32
N SER A 78 22.98 1.52 -3.49
CA SER A 78 24.13 2.40 -3.56
C SER A 78 23.82 3.88 -3.26
N VAL A 79 22.54 4.27 -3.35
CA VAL A 79 22.08 5.66 -3.21
C VAL A 79 20.83 5.83 -2.37
N THR A 80 20.26 4.75 -1.86
CA THR A 80 19.11 4.79 -0.97
C THR A 80 19.57 4.97 0.47
N GLU A 81 19.01 5.98 1.15
CA GLU A 81 19.27 6.30 2.55
C GLU A 81 17.96 6.24 3.34
N TYR A 82 17.70 5.10 3.93
CA TYR A 82 16.47 4.91 4.68
C TYR A 82 16.47 5.75 5.97
N PRO A 83 15.38 6.52 6.26
CA PRO A 83 15.32 7.38 7.46
C PRO A 83 15.08 6.59 8.76
N ALA A 84 14.63 5.35 8.66
CA ALA A 84 14.45 4.44 9.77
C ALA A 84 14.72 3.00 9.31
N THR A 85 15.14 2.12 10.23
CA THR A 85 15.35 0.69 9.92
C THR A 85 14.12 -0.15 10.27
N PRO A 86 13.97 -1.36 9.69
CA PRO A 86 12.97 -2.33 10.09
C PRO A 86 13.01 -2.67 11.58
N GLU A 87 14.21 -2.79 12.17
CA GLU A 87 14.41 -3.06 13.59
C GLU A 87 13.91 -1.90 14.46
N ALA A 88 14.17 -0.66 14.06
CA ALA A 88 13.65 0.53 14.74
C ALA A 88 12.13 0.58 14.68
N CYS A 89 11.52 0.17 13.56
CA CYS A 89 10.07 0.03 13.43
C CYS A 89 9.51 -1.01 14.42
N VAL A 90 10.09 -2.21 14.44
CA VAL A 90 9.67 -3.28 15.37
C VAL A 90 9.85 -2.85 16.83
N ALA A 91 10.95 -2.17 17.17
CA ALA A 91 11.19 -1.65 18.52
C ALA A 91 10.11 -0.65 18.94
N LYS A 92 9.77 0.28 18.05
CA LYS A 92 8.72 1.28 18.25
C LYS A 92 7.34 0.63 18.49
N LEU A 93 6.97 -0.41 17.72
CA LEU A 93 5.71 -1.13 17.91
C LEU A 93 5.67 -1.84 19.27
N ARG A 94 6.76 -2.46 19.71
CA ARG A 94 6.86 -3.07 21.04
C ARG A 94 6.72 -2.03 22.16
N GLU A 95 7.41 -0.91 22.05
CA GLU A 95 7.39 0.19 23.03
C GLU A 95 5.99 0.79 23.15
N THR A 96 5.28 0.97 22.05
CA THR A 96 3.93 1.53 22.01
C THR A 96 2.83 0.50 22.26
N GLY A 97 3.14 -0.80 22.33
CA GLY A 97 2.17 -1.89 22.48
C GLY A 97 1.25 -2.10 21.26
N ILE A 98 1.62 -1.56 20.10
CA ILE A 98 0.82 -1.66 18.87
C ILE A 98 1.08 -3.01 18.20
N SER A 99 -0.01 -3.69 17.84
CA SER A 99 0.01 -4.90 17.02
C SER A 99 -0.75 -4.67 15.73
N TYR A 100 -0.15 -5.11 14.63
CA TYR A 100 -0.80 -5.09 13.30
C TYR A 100 -1.51 -6.40 12.96
N GLU A 101 -1.53 -7.37 13.86
CA GLU A 101 -2.28 -8.61 13.68
C GLU A 101 -3.79 -8.34 13.80
N GLN A 102 -4.55 -8.76 12.78
CA GLN A 102 -5.99 -8.59 12.68
C GLN A 102 -6.65 -9.92 12.27
N PRO A 103 -6.74 -10.91 13.18
CA PRO A 103 -7.19 -12.26 12.81
C PRO A 103 -8.60 -12.31 12.20
N GLU A 104 -9.49 -11.40 12.58
CA GLU A 104 -10.82 -11.32 12.00
C GLU A 104 -10.79 -10.83 10.55
N SER A 105 -10.06 -9.77 10.26
CA SER A 105 -9.87 -9.27 8.90
C SER A 105 -9.17 -10.31 8.02
N ASP A 106 -8.12 -10.97 8.55
CA ASP A 106 -7.42 -12.04 7.85
C ASP A 106 -8.37 -13.22 7.51
N ARG A 107 -9.29 -13.56 8.42
CA ARG A 107 -10.31 -14.58 8.19
C ARG A 107 -11.33 -14.17 7.13
N ILE A 108 -11.81 -12.92 7.16
CA ILE A 108 -12.75 -12.38 6.17
C ILE A 108 -12.09 -12.38 4.79
N CYS A 109 -10.87 -11.86 4.70
CA CYS A 109 -10.14 -11.70 3.45
C CYS A 109 -9.51 -12.99 2.92
N GLY A 110 -9.35 -14.00 3.79
CA GLY A 110 -8.65 -15.24 3.46
C GLY A 110 -7.18 -15.00 3.05
N ALA A 111 -6.54 -13.98 3.64
CA ALA A 111 -5.14 -13.64 3.46
C ALA A 111 -4.68 -12.71 4.59
N ARG A 112 -3.40 -12.79 4.98
CA ARG A 112 -2.81 -11.98 6.05
C ARG A 112 -2.66 -10.52 5.63
N TYR A 113 -2.81 -9.63 6.61
CA TYR A 113 -2.62 -8.19 6.47
C TYR A 113 -3.47 -7.57 5.36
N MET A 114 -4.69 -8.06 5.18
CA MET A 114 -5.69 -7.41 4.34
C MET A 114 -6.81 -6.79 5.18
N ALA A 115 -7.39 -5.71 4.69
CA ALA A 115 -8.54 -5.04 5.29
C ALA A 115 -9.77 -5.25 4.41
N PRO A 116 -10.93 -5.65 4.97
CA PRO A 116 -12.18 -5.71 4.23
C PRO A 116 -12.62 -4.32 3.79
N LEU A 117 -13.08 -4.21 2.53
CA LEU A 117 -13.61 -3.00 1.93
C LEU A 117 -15.14 -3.03 1.95
N TYR A 118 -15.75 -2.12 2.67
CA TYR A 118 -17.20 -2.01 2.83
C TYR A 118 -17.65 -0.56 3.02
N ASP A 119 -18.91 -0.28 2.78
CA ASP A 119 -19.52 1.01 3.12
C ASP A 119 -19.78 1.08 4.64
N ALA A 120 -18.88 1.73 5.36
CA ALA A 120 -18.92 1.80 6.82
C ALA A 120 -20.20 2.47 7.39
N ALA A 121 -20.96 3.20 6.56
CA ALA A 121 -22.23 3.80 6.98
C ALA A 121 -23.41 2.83 6.90
N ARG A 122 -23.31 1.72 6.15
CA ARG A 122 -24.42 0.83 5.82
C ARG A 122 -24.10 -0.65 6.03
N GLU A 123 -22.86 -1.04 6.04
CA GLU A 123 -22.37 -2.41 5.99
C GLU A 123 -21.47 -2.73 7.18
N LYS A 124 -21.20 -3.99 7.39
CA LYS A 124 -20.23 -4.51 8.37
C LYS A 124 -19.03 -5.11 7.62
N PRO A 125 -17.89 -5.32 8.28
CA PRO A 125 -16.72 -5.96 7.66
C PRO A 125 -17.05 -7.31 6.98
N GLN A 126 -17.99 -8.06 7.52
CA GLN A 126 -18.42 -9.37 7.00
C GLN A 126 -19.22 -9.29 5.69
N ASP A 127 -19.74 -8.11 5.36
CA ASP A 127 -20.49 -7.85 4.12
C ASP A 127 -19.57 -7.45 2.96
N ALA A 128 -18.27 -7.28 3.25
CA ALA A 128 -17.25 -6.90 2.26
C ALA A 128 -17.20 -7.89 1.11
N ARG A 129 -17.07 -7.37 -0.12
CA ARG A 129 -16.91 -8.17 -1.34
C ARG A 129 -15.48 -8.08 -1.91
N ALA A 130 -14.67 -7.25 -1.34
CA ALA A 130 -13.26 -7.10 -1.66
C ALA A 130 -12.48 -6.77 -0.40
N CYS A 131 -11.18 -7.07 -0.45
CA CYS A 131 -10.20 -6.64 0.53
C CYS A 131 -9.06 -5.92 -0.16
N ILE A 132 -8.35 -5.10 0.59
CA ILE A 132 -7.14 -4.39 0.17
C ILE A 132 -5.98 -4.72 1.11
N ASP A 133 -4.76 -4.77 0.59
CA ASP A 133 -3.57 -4.89 1.42
C ASP A 133 -3.49 -3.70 2.39
N ARG A 134 -3.21 -3.98 3.66
CA ARG A 134 -3.15 -2.95 4.70
C ARG A 134 -1.90 -2.09 4.59
N PHE A 135 -0.84 -2.61 3.99
CA PHE A 135 0.42 -1.94 3.73
C PHE A 135 0.72 -1.95 2.23
N GLU A 136 1.65 -1.11 1.81
CA GLU A 136 2.25 -1.19 0.48
C GLU A 136 2.90 -2.56 0.27
N PHE A 137 2.95 -3.05 -0.98
CA PHE A 137 3.63 -4.31 -1.29
C PHE A 137 5.10 -4.26 -0.79
N PRO A 138 5.59 -5.26 -0.05
CA PRO A 138 5.15 -6.64 0.05
C PRO A 138 4.03 -6.91 1.07
N ASN A 139 3.34 -5.90 1.59
CA ASN A 139 2.29 -6.02 2.58
C ASN A 139 2.75 -6.71 3.87
N ILE A 140 3.92 -6.33 4.33
CA ILE A 140 4.57 -6.85 5.55
C ILE A 140 4.86 -5.67 6.48
N PRO A 141 4.31 -5.64 7.71
CA PRO A 141 4.62 -4.60 8.67
C PRO A 141 6.11 -4.47 8.91
N CYS A 142 6.60 -3.26 8.97
CA CYS A 142 8.01 -2.92 9.15
C CYS A 142 8.96 -3.40 8.02
N ALA A 143 8.46 -3.87 6.88
CA ALA A 143 9.27 -4.01 5.68
C ALA A 143 9.27 -2.72 4.88
N TYR A 144 10.34 -2.46 4.11
CA TYR A 144 10.30 -1.35 3.15
C TYR A 144 9.39 -1.68 1.97
N PRO A 145 8.62 -0.71 1.43
CA PRO A 145 7.81 -0.94 0.25
C PRO A 145 8.68 -1.26 -0.97
N VAL A 146 8.11 -2.06 -1.87
CA VAL A 146 8.69 -2.25 -3.21
C VAL A 146 8.31 -1.06 -4.08
N VAL A 147 9.31 -0.46 -4.68
CA VAL A 147 9.20 0.67 -5.59
C VAL A 147 9.93 0.37 -6.89
N TRP A 148 10.05 1.35 -7.81
CA TRP A 148 10.61 1.11 -9.14
C TRP A 148 9.85 0.03 -9.91
N VAL A 149 8.58 -0.14 -9.61
CA VAL A 149 7.69 -1.12 -10.23
C VAL A 149 6.85 -0.44 -11.32
N ARG A 150 6.67 -1.11 -12.45
CA ARG A 150 5.72 -0.69 -13.48
C ARG A 150 4.31 -1.15 -13.11
N ALA A 151 3.30 -0.45 -13.58
CA ALA A 151 1.90 -0.85 -13.34
C ALA A 151 1.61 -2.28 -13.84
N ARG A 152 2.21 -2.70 -14.98
CA ARG A 152 2.14 -4.07 -15.48
C ARG A 152 2.74 -5.07 -14.49
N GLU A 153 3.94 -4.78 -13.98
CA GLU A 153 4.62 -5.63 -13.00
C GLU A 153 3.80 -5.73 -11.71
N ALA A 154 3.24 -4.59 -11.24
CA ALA A 154 2.36 -4.56 -10.08
C ALA A 154 1.12 -5.46 -10.28
N ALA A 155 0.45 -5.37 -11.43
CA ALA A 155 -0.70 -6.22 -11.75
C ALA A 155 -0.33 -7.70 -11.76
N GLN A 156 0.82 -8.06 -12.37
CA GLN A 156 1.33 -9.43 -12.44
C GLN A 156 1.75 -9.98 -11.08
N LEU A 157 2.34 -9.15 -10.20
CA LEU A 157 2.70 -9.53 -8.84
C LEU A 157 1.45 -9.81 -7.99
N CYS A 158 0.47 -8.93 -8.05
CA CYS A 158 -0.81 -9.17 -7.36
C CYS A 158 -1.47 -10.46 -7.85
N GLU A 159 -1.49 -10.71 -9.18
CA GLU A 159 -2.05 -11.95 -9.74
C GLU A 159 -1.28 -13.20 -9.28
N ALA A 160 0.05 -13.12 -9.19
CA ALA A 160 0.87 -14.23 -8.71
C ALA A 160 0.61 -14.59 -7.25
N GLU A 161 0.13 -13.62 -6.44
CA GLU A 161 -0.32 -13.84 -5.06
C GLU A 161 -1.78 -14.32 -4.95
N GLY A 162 -2.49 -14.51 -6.06
CA GLY A 162 -3.94 -14.80 -6.05
C GLY A 162 -4.80 -13.58 -5.70
N LYS A 163 -4.28 -12.40 -5.91
CA LYS A 163 -4.91 -11.09 -5.75
C LYS A 163 -5.04 -10.41 -7.12
N ARG A 164 -5.31 -9.12 -7.15
CA ARG A 164 -5.37 -8.28 -8.35
C ARG A 164 -4.92 -6.86 -8.05
N LEU A 165 -4.56 -6.09 -9.05
CA LEU A 165 -4.38 -4.65 -8.87
C LEU A 165 -5.73 -4.03 -8.46
N CYS A 166 -5.71 -3.09 -7.50
CA CYS A 166 -6.91 -2.38 -7.10
C CYS A 166 -7.41 -1.44 -8.19
N ASP A 167 -8.71 -1.29 -8.32
CA ASP A 167 -9.30 -0.15 -9.02
C ASP A 167 -9.16 1.12 -8.18
N ALA A 168 -9.04 2.28 -8.81
CA ALA A 168 -8.81 3.54 -8.13
C ALA A 168 -9.82 3.84 -7.00
N HIS A 169 -11.13 3.54 -7.22
CA HIS A 169 -12.16 3.78 -6.20
C HIS A 169 -12.01 2.90 -4.95
N GLU A 170 -11.42 1.70 -5.06
CA GLU A 170 -11.17 0.81 -3.91
C GLU A 170 -10.09 1.41 -3.01
N TRP A 171 -9.01 1.92 -3.60
CA TRP A 171 -7.98 2.64 -2.87
C TRP A 171 -8.54 3.93 -2.24
N GLU A 172 -9.35 4.69 -2.99
CA GLU A 172 -10.02 5.91 -2.54
C GLU A 172 -10.93 5.64 -1.34
N GLY A 173 -11.71 4.56 -1.40
CA GLY A 173 -12.56 4.11 -0.30
C GLY A 173 -11.75 3.64 0.92
N ALA A 174 -10.68 2.87 0.69
CA ALA A 174 -9.77 2.47 1.76
C ALA A 174 -9.18 3.68 2.48
N CYS A 175 -8.74 4.70 1.74
CA CYS A 175 -8.18 5.93 2.29
C CYS A 175 -9.24 6.77 3.03
N ALA A 176 -10.41 6.95 2.45
CA ALA A 176 -11.48 7.75 3.05
C ALA A 176 -12.19 7.04 4.23
N GLY A 177 -11.90 5.75 4.45
CA GLY A 177 -12.48 4.97 5.54
C GLY A 177 -13.85 4.38 5.26
N SER A 178 -14.33 4.43 4.01
CA SER A 178 -15.59 3.81 3.57
C SER A 178 -15.57 3.60 2.06
N LEU A 179 -15.91 2.39 1.61
CA LEU A 179 -16.05 2.07 0.20
C LEU A 179 -17.40 2.58 -0.31
N GLU A 180 -17.38 3.59 -1.15
CA GLU A 180 -18.55 4.05 -1.88
C GLU A 180 -18.66 3.36 -3.25
N PRO A 181 -19.85 3.33 -3.86
CA PRO A 181 -20.01 2.85 -5.23
C PRO A 181 -19.06 3.58 -6.19
N PRO A 182 -18.48 2.90 -7.19
CA PRO A 182 -17.59 3.53 -8.15
C PRO A 182 -18.30 4.63 -8.94
N ASP A 183 -17.69 5.81 -9.02
CA ASP A 183 -18.22 7.01 -9.65
C ASP A 183 -17.55 7.34 -10.99
N TYR A 184 -17.05 6.32 -11.68
CA TYR A 184 -16.41 6.48 -12.98
C TYR A 184 -17.38 7.06 -14.01
N ARG A 185 -16.99 8.18 -14.59
CA ARG A 185 -17.76 8.89 -15.63
C ARG A 185 -17.43 8.32 -17.00
N PHE A 186 -17.81 7.05 -17.24
CA PHE A 186 -17.60 6.36 -18.53
C PHE A 186 -18.27 7.08 -19.71
N ASP A 187 -19.31 7.86 -19.45
CA ASP A 187 -19.93 8.72 -20.43
C ASP A 187 -18.95 9.75 -21.01
N LEU A 188 -18.00 10.24 -20.20
CA LEU A 188 -16.97 11.19 -20.62
C LEU A 188 -15.82 10.53 -21.40
N ALA A 189 -15.68 9.22 -21.34
CA ALA A 189 -14.67 8.50 -22.10
C ALA A 189 -15.16 8.09 -23.49
N LYS A 190 -16.47 7.98 -23.68
CA LYS A 190 -17.07 7.44 -24.91
C LYS A 190 -16.73 8.30 -26.12
N GLY A 191 -16.14 7.66 -27.15
CA GLY A 191 -15.79 8.29 -28.41
C GLY A 191 -14.60 9.24 -28.39
N ARG A 192 -13.85 9.27 -27.29
CA ARG A 192 -12.63 10.08 -27.14
C ARG A 192 -11.37 9.23 -27.25
N ASP A 193 -10.26 9.87 -27.58
CA ASP A 193 -8.94 9.27 -27.39
C ASP A 193 -8.66 9.07 -25.89
N MET A 194 -7.70 8.19 -25.60
CA MET A 194 -7.41 7.78 -24.22
C MET A 194 -7.02 8.96 -23.30
N ILE A 195 -6.21 9.88 -23.79
CA ILE A 195 -5.73 11.03 -22.99
C ILE A 195 -6.88 11.94 -22.62
N SER A 196 -7.64 12.40 -23.63
CA SER A 196 -8.82 13.26 -23.44
C SER A 196 -9.90 12.61 -22.56
N ALA A 197 -10.09 11.30 -22.69
CA ALA A 197 -11.00 10.53 -21.83
C ALA A 197 -10.58 10.60 -20.37
N VAL A 198 -9.33 10.25 -20.08
CA VAL A 198 -8.77 10.22 -18.72
C VAL A 198 -8.80 11.61 -18.08
N GLU A 199 -8.34 12.64 -18.78
CA GLU A 199 -8.34 14.02 -18.28
C GLU A 199 -9.76 14.50 -17.94
N SER A 200 -10.73 14.20 -18.81
CA SER A 200 -12.14 14.59 -18.59
C SER A 200 -12.74 13.87 -17.37
N MET A 201 -12.51 12.56 -17.25
CA MET A 201 -13.00 11.75 -16.13
C MET A 201 -12.38 12.21 -14.81
N ARG A 202 -11.08 12.40 -14.76
CA ARG A 202 -10.35 12.87 -13.56
C ARG A 202 -10.79 14.26 -13.15
N ALA A 203 -10.91 15.20 -14.09
CA ALA A 203 -11.37 16.55 -13.81
C ALA A 203 -12.80 16.60 -13.25
N ALA A 204 -13.70 15.77 -13.76
CA ALA A 204 -15.07 15.66 -13.26
C ALA A 204 -15.09 15.09 -11.83
N HIS A 205 -14.36 14.01 -11.59
CA HIS A 205 -14.23 13.38 -10.28
C HIS A 205 -13.63 14.35 -9.24
N ASN A 206 -12.49 14.96 -9.55
CA ASN A 206 -11.81 15.88 -8.64
C ASN A 206 -12.70 17.06 -8.26
N ARG A 207 -13.47 17.62 -9.21
CA ARG A 207 -14.44 18.69 -8.92
C ARG A 207 -15.56 18.24 -8.00
N ALA A 208 -16.06 17.00 -8.17
CA ALA A 208 -17.12 16.46 -7.32
C ALA A 208 -16.67 16.27 -5.87
N HIS A 209 -15.43 15.81 -5.66
CA HIS A 209 -14.91 15.49 -4.33
C HIS A 209 -14.11 16.61 -3.64
N ALA A 210 -13.74 17.68 -4.36
CA ALA A 210 -13.00 18.81 -3.79
C ALA A 210 -13.66 19.48 -2.57
N PRO A 211 -15.00 19.57 -2.44
CA PRO A 211 -15.62 20.12 -1.25
C PRO A 211 -15.50 19.28 0.03
N SER A 212 -15.20 17.98 -0.11
CA SER A 212 -15.12 17.00 0.99
C SER A 212 -13.76 16.30 1.05
N LYS A 213 -12.68 17.07 0.89
CA LYS A 213 -11.31 16.54 1.00
C LYS A 213 -11.09 15.84 2.34
N SER A 214 -10.49 14.68 2.31
CA SER A 214 -10.04 13.94 3.49
C SER A 214 -8.71 13.24 3.21
N TRP A 215 -8.00 12.96 4.28
CA TRP A 215 -6.81 12.12 4.32
C TRP A 215 -7.11 10.88 5.15
N SER A 216 -6.30 9.86 5.09
CA SER A 216 -6.53 8.62 5.85
C SER A 216 -6.74 8.86 7.35
N TYR A 217 -6.14 9.88 7.90
CA TYR A 217 -6.17 10.28 9.31
C TYR A 217 -7.14 11.42 9.63
N GLY A 218 -7.99 11.87 8.71
CA GLY A 218 -9.01 12.89 8.99
C GLY A 218 -9.21 13.94 7.89
N PRO A 219 -9.98 15.02 8.18
CA PRO A 219 -10.47 15.96 7.18
C PRO A 219 -9.46 17.05 6.78
N ALA A 220 -8.29 17.11 7.40
CA ALA A 220 -7.29 18.13 7.13
C ALA A 220 -5.89 17.54 7.05
N TYR A 221 -5.09 18.03 6.11
CA TYR A 221 -3.68 17.67 6.01
C TYR A 221 -2.91 18.08 7.27
N ARG A 222 -2.12 17.15 7.81
CA ARG A 222 -1.25 17.38 8.96
C ARG A 222 0.13 16.79 8.69
N THR A 223 1.14 17.65 8.70
CA THR A 223 2.57 17.26 8.59
C THR A 223 2.97 16.34 9.74
N GLY A 224 3.81 15.35 9.45
CA GLY A 224 4.40 14.45 10.44
C GLY A 224 3.49 13.32 10.94
N ILE A 225 2.25 13.21 10.46
CA ILE A 225 1.37 12.07 10.78
C ILE A 225 1.78 10.84 9.97
N CYS A 226 2.17 11.03 8.71
CA CYS A 226 2.54 10.00 7.77
C CYS A 226 4.02 10.05 7.40
N ALA A 227 4.51 9.04 6.70
CA ALA A 227 5.87 8.91 6.20
C ALA A 227 6.13 9.86 5.02
N ALA A 228 6.14 11.18 5.27
CA ALA A 228 6.23 12.23 4.24
C ALA A 228 7.39 13.21 4.43
N SER A 229 8.24 13.00 5.45
CA SER A 229 9.27 13.94 5.87
C SER A 229 10.71 13.44 5.64
N SER A 230 10.90 12.45 4.75
CA SER A 230 12.22 12.00 4.30
C SER A 230 12.82 12.98 3.28
N HIS A 231 13.98 12.67 2.75
CA HIS A 231 14.69 13.53 1.82
C HIS A 231 14.86 12.86 0.45
N LYS A 232 15.06 13.67 -0.56
CA LYS A 232 15.43 13.22 -1.90
C LYS A 232 16.96 13.05 -1.99
N THR A 233 17.40 11.95 -2.59
CA THR A 233 18.83 11.71 -2.82
C THR A 233 19.45 12.87 -3.60
N PRO A 234 20.59 13.44 -3.15
CA PRO A 234 21.31 14.47 -3.89
C PRO A 234 21.61 14.02 -5.33
N GLY A 235 21.40 14.91 -6.29
CA GLY A 235 21.62 14.60 -7.72
C GLY A 235 20.50 13.85 -8.42
N CYS A 236 19.45 13.40 -7.71
CA CYS A 236 18.27 12.84 -8.32
C CYS A 236 17.42 13.93 -9.00
N GLY A 237 17.68 14.17 -10.26
CA GLY A 237 16.98 15.21 -11.06
C GLY A 237 15.61 14.81 -11.59
N GLY A 238 15.24 13.55 -11.54
CA GLY A 238 13.96 13.15 -12.15
C GLY A 238 13.80 11.66 -12.36
N GLY A 239 14.73 10.85 -11.96
CA GLY A 239 14.36 9.49 -11.89
C GLY A 239 15.14 8.48 -12.68
N GLU A 240 16.43 8.60 -12.79
CA GLU A 240 17.22 7.44 -13.19
C GLU A 240 17.52 6.57 -11.97
N TRP A 241 17.29 5.27 -12.06
CA TRP A 241 17.51 4.31 -10.98
C TRP A 241 18.90 4.39 -10.36
N ALA A 242 19.92 4.63 -11.19
CA ALA A 242 21.30 4.73 -10.73
C ALA A 242 21.56 5.89 -9.76
N HIS A 243 20.76 6.94 -9.82
CA HIS A 243 21.00 8.20 -9.11
C HIS A 243 19.90 8.59 -8.12
N CYS A 244 18.78 7.85 -8.08
CA CYS A 244 17.64 8.16 -7.22
C CYS A 244 17.44 7.09 -6.16
N GLY A 245 17.71 7.41 -4.92
CA GLY A 245 17.38 6.56 -3.77
C GLY A 245 15.90 6.58 -3.43
N SER A 246 15.39 5.43 -3.02
CA SER A 246 14.03 5.26 -2.50
C SER A 246 14.06 5.36 -0.99
N ASN A 247 14.15 6.59 -0.47
CA ASN A 247 14.36 6.88 0.94
C ASN A 247 13.03 6.77 1.73
N THR A 248 12.32 5.65 1.53
CA THR A 248 11.07 5.30 2.19
C THR A 248 11.29 4.88 3.64
N PHE A 249 10.24 4.94 4.43
CA PHE A 249 10.18 4.35 5.77
C PHE A 249 9.72 2.90 5.69
N PRO A 250 10.02 2.07 6.72
CA PRO A 250 9.35 0.79 6.87
C PRO A 250 7.83 0.97 6.98
N ALA A 251 7.06 0.12 6.30
CA ALA A 251 5.60 0.20 6.28
C ALA A 251 5.01 0.14 7.71
N GLY A 252 4.07 1.02 8.01
CA GLY A 252 3.48 1.16 9.34
C GLY A 252 4.37 1.84 10.39
N PHE A 253 5.52 2.41 10.02
CA PHE A 253 6.38 3.14 10.97
C PHE A 253 5.66 4.32 11.65
N PHE A 254 4.62 4.87 11.02
CA PHE A 254 3.75 5.92 11.54
C PHE A 254 2.36 5.36 11.86
N PRO A 255 2.14 4.81 13.07
CA PRO A 255 0.88 4.13 13.41
C PRO A 255 -0.36 4.99 13.32
N ALA A 256 -0.23 6.32 13.44
CA ALA A 256 -1.34 7.27 13.29
C ALA A 256 -1.71 7.54 11.81
N CYS A 257 -0.88 7.10 10.86
CA CYS A 257 -1.13 7.21 9.43
C CYS A 257 -1.96 6.02 8.93
N HIS A 258 -3.21 5.94 9.36
CA HIS A 258 -4.14 4.89 8.93
C HIS A 258 -5.55 5.43 8.75
N SER A 259 -6.34 4.73 7.96
CA SER A 259 -7.76 5.01 7.74
C SER A 259 -8.64 4.30 8.77
N ALA A 260 -9.94 4.64 8.79
CA ALA A 260 -10.93 3.96 9.62
C ALA A 260 -11.13 2.47 9.24
N LEU A 261 -10.70 2.05 8.03
CA LEU A 261 -10.63 0.66 7.61
C LEU A 261 -9.29 -0.01 7.97
N ASP A 262 -8.45 0.66 8.76
CA ASP A 262 -7.19 0.12 9.27
C ASP A 262 -6.15 -0.18 8.17
N VAL A 263 -6.15 0.65 7.13
CA VAL A 263 -5.19 0.63 6.02
C VAL A 263 -4.16 1.74 6.23
N PHE A 264 -2.87 1.40 6.15
CA PHE A 264 -1.74 2.26 6.52
C PHE A 264 -1.04 2.85 5.30
N ASP A 265 -0.31 3.95 5.52
CA ASP A 265 0.61 4.60 4.57
C ASP A 265 -0.04 5.02 3.24
N LEU A 266 -1.37 5.24 3.23
CA LEU A 266 -2.09 5.72 2.04
C LEU A 266 -1.74 7.18 1.68
N ASN A 267 -1.17 7.91 2.63
CA ASN A 267 -0.60 9.24 2.42
C ASN A 267 0.88 9.20 2.82
N GLY A 268 1.78 9.57 1.93
CA GLY A 268 3.23 9.49 2.16
C GLY A 268 3.83 8.14 1.73
N ASN A 269 5.03 7.88 2.14
CA ASN A 269 5.86 6.71 1.89
C ASN A 269 6.09 6.41 0.41
N ALA A 270 5.27 5.59 -0.24
CA ALA A 270 5.30 5.41 -1.68
C ALA A 270 3.95 5.79 -2.31
N ALA A 271 3.99 6.55 -3.41
CA ALA A 271 2.82 6.68 -4.28
C ALA A 271 2.54 5.33 -4.95
N GLU A 272 1.28 5.06 -5.31
CA GLU A 272 0.86 3.71 -5.66
C GLU A 272 0.16 3.63 -7.01
N HIS A 273 0.55 2.63 -7.81
CA HIS A 273 -0.16 2.27 -9.03
C HIS A 273 -1.52 1.65 -8.74
N MET A 274 -2.56 2.16 -9.41
CA MET A 274 -3.91 1.59 -9.44
C MET A 274 -4.42 1.48 -10.88
N ASN A 275 -5.46 0.67 -11.06
CA ASN A 275 -6.21 0.61 -12.31
C ASN A 275 -7.25 1.74 -12.35
N LEU A 276 -7.25 2.55 -13.41
CA LEU A 276 -8.34 3.46 -13.75
C LEU A 276 -9.08 2.88 -14.98
N PRO A 277 -10.25 2.27 -14.79
CA PRO A 277 -11.05 1.76 -15.91
C PRO A 277 -11.60 2.90 -16.76
N LEU A 278 -11.62 2.73 -18.08
CA LEU A 278 -12.25 3.66 -19.04
C LEU A 278 -13.65 3.21 -19.47
N ASP A 279 -14.00 1.96 -19.15
CA ASP A 279 -15.32 1.36 -19.32
C ASP A 279 -15.54 0.24 -18.30
N GLU A 280 -16.77 -0.24 -18.17
CA GLU A 280 -17.13 -1.28 -17.20
C GLU A 280 -16.38 -2.61 -17.41
N SER A 281 -16.00 -2.93 -18.65
CA SER A 281 -15.25 -4.16 -18.97
C SER A 281 -13.80 -4.16 -18.47
N GLN A 282 -13.32 -3.03 -17.94
CA GLN A 282 -11.98 -2.86 -17.41
C GLN A 282 -11.93 -2.79 -15.87
N MET A 283 -13.07 -3.00 -15.21
CA MET A 283 -13.14 -2.98 -13.75
C MET A 283 -12.63 -4.29 -13.15
N ALA A 284 -11.44 -4.25 -12.57
CA ALA A 284 -10.84 -5.40 -11.86
C ALA A 284 -11.68 -5.82 -10.66
N SER A 285 -12.32 -4.89 -9.96
CA SER A 285 -13.26 -5.13 -8.87
C SER A 285 -14.49 -5.94 -9.27
N ARG A 286 -14.81 -5.98 -10.56
CA ARG A 286 -15.88 -6.82 -11.14
C ARG A 286 -15.36 -8.08 -11.83
N GLY A 287 -14.10 -8.46 -11.56
CA GLY A 287 -13.49 -9.68 -12.09
C GLY A 287 -12.88 -9.55 -13.50
N SER A 288 -12.74 -8.32 -14.03
CA SER A 288 -12.10 -8.13 -15.33
C SER A 288 -10.61 -8.41 -15.26
N GLN A 289 -10.11 -9.17 -16.24
CA GLN A 289 -8.69 -9.32 -16.53
C GLN A 289 -8.15 -8.23 -17.46
N LYS A 290 -9.06 -7.50 -18.13
CA LYS A 290 -8.71 -6.39 -19.01
C LYS A 290 -8.66 -5.11 -18.17
N LEU A 291 -7.45 -4.60 -17.94
CA LEU A 291 -7.24 -3.39 -17.17
C LEU A 291 -7.26 -2.13 -18.06
N GLY A 292 -7.57 -1.00 -17.44
CA GLY A 292 -7.62 0.31 -18.08
C GLY A 292 -6.26 0.99 -18.18
N VAL A 293 -6.18 2.20 -17.65
CA VAL A 293 -4.95 3.00 -17.62
C VAL A 293 -4.40 3.12 -16.21
N THR A 294 -3.13 3.52 -16.13
CA THR A 294 -2.47 3.76 -14.84
C THR A 294 -3.10 4.95 -14.11
N GLU A 295 -3.35 4.77 -12.84
CA GLU A 295 -3.66 5.84 -11.89
C GLU A 295 -2.61 5.84 -10.80
N MET A 296 -2.09 7.00 -10.45
CA MET A 296 -1.21 7.18 -9.29
C MET A 296 -2.02 7.72 -8.12
N LYS A 297 -1.91 7.07 -6.98
CA LYS A 297 -2.62 7.45 -5.74
C LYS A 297 -1.62 7.74 -4.62
N GLY A 298 -2.06 8.56 -3.68
CA GLY A 298 -1.28 8.93 -2.53
C GLY A 298 -0.19 9.96 -2.83
N SER A 299 0.71 10.13 -1.89
CA SER A 299 1.92 10.93 -1.97
C SER A 299 3.13 10.07 -1.63
N TRP A 300 4.32 10.66 -1.52
CA TRP A 300 5.52 9.86 -1.24
C TRP A 300 6.38 10.50 -0.14
N PHE A 301 7.45 9.86 0.22
CA PHE A 301 8.26 10.09 1.42
C PHE A 301 8.84 11.51 1.59
N ILE A 302 8.81 12.39 0.57
CA ILE A 302 9.28 13.79 0.68
C ILE A 302 8.16 14.82 0.70
N PHE A 303 6.90 14.40 0.77
CA PHE A 303 5.75 15.27 0.48
C PHE A 303 5.60 16.44 1.43
N ASP A 304 6.05 16.33 2.68
CA ASP A 304 6.08 17.43 3.64
C ASP A 304 7.00 18.58 3.20
N HIS A 305 8.03 18.27 2.41
CA HIS A 305 9.03 19.22 1.93
C HIS A 305 8.77 19.66 0.48
N TYR A 306 8.16 18.81 -0.32
CA TYR A 306 7.91 19.08 -1.74
C TYR A 306 6.59 18.48 -2.21
N ARG A 307 5.58 19.32 -2.40
CA ARG A 307 4.26 18.94 -2.89
C ARG A 307 4.16 19.15 -4.38
N ALA A 308 4.36 18.11 -5.17
CA ALA A 308 4.21 18.14 -6.61
C ALA A 308 2.74 18.11 -7.05
N HIS A 309 1.84 17.63 -6.19
CA HIS A 309 0.42 17.44 -6.50
C HIS A 309 -0.41 17.40 -5.21
N GLU A 310 -1.71 17.29 -5.31
CA GLU A 310 -2.62 16.98 -4.20
C GLU A 310 -2.52 15.50 -3.80
N ASP A 311 -2.86 15.16 -2.55
CA ASP A 311 -2.81 13.78 -2.04
C ASP A 311 -4.03 13.38 -1.19
N TRP A 312 -5.10 14.17 -1.21
CA TRP A 312 -6.31 13.77 -0.50
C TRP A 312 -6.94 12.50 -1.12
N CYS A 313 -7.61 11.71 -0.32
CA CYS A 313 -7.98 10.33 -0.61
C CYS A 313 -8.63 10.10 -1.97
N ARG A 314 -9.54 10.96 -2.38
CA ARG A 314 -10.26 10.82 -3.66
C ARG A 314 -9.67 11.65 -4.80
N TRP A 315 -8.49 12.24 -4.62
CA TRP A 315 -7.85 12.96 -5.71
C TRP A 315 -7.29 11.99 -6.76
N ARG A 316 -7.56 12.27 -8.03
CA ARG A 316 -7.00 11.55 -9.17
C ARG A 316 -5.96 12.41 -9.87
N ALA A 317 -4.78 11.81 -10.05
CA ALA A 317 -3.63 12.50 -10.61
C ALA A 317 -3.87 12.96 -12.04
N PRO A 318 -3.25 14.08 -12.49
CA PRO A 318 -3.13 14.39 -13.89
C PRO A 318 -2.45 13.23 -14.65
N PHE A 319 -2.72 13.16 -15.95
CA PHE A 319 -2.19 12.08 -16.81
C PHE A 319 -0.69 12.25 -17.09
N TRP A 320 0.13 12.23 -16.05
CA TRP A 320 1.59 12.44 -16.21
C TRP A 320 2.32 11.22 -16.76
N HIS A 321 1.81 10.03 -16.51
CA HIS A 321 2.45 8.77 -16.88
C HIS A 321 1.48 7.89 -17.66
N GLY A 322 0.69 8.53 -18.51
CA GLY A 322 -0.45 8.00 -19.17
C GLY A 322 -0.18 6.83 -20.08
N THR A 323 -0.16 5.65 -19.50
CA THR A 323 -0.07 4.39 -20.22
C THR A 323 -1.22 3.48 -19.83
N ARG A 324 -1.49 2.47 -20.65
CA ARG A 324 -2.30 1.35 -20.19
C ARG A 324 -1.57 0.61 -19.09
N VAL A 325 -2.31 0.06 -18.12
CA VAL A 325 -1.70 -0.72 -17.02
C VAL A 325 -0.78 -1.82 -17.57
N MET A 326 -1.23 -2.52 -18.59
CA MET A 326 -0.47 -3.64 -19.18
C MET A 326 0.59 -3.23 -20.22
N ASP A 327 0.91 -1.95 -20.34
CA ASP A 327 1.98 -1.46 -21.20
C ASP A 327 3.35 -1.85 -20.63
N GLU A 328 4.21 -2.46 -21.46
CA GLU A 328 5.57 -2.86 -21.08
C GLU A 328 6.47 -1.67 -20.70
N LYS A 329 6.14 -0.50 -21.22
CA LYS A 329 6.86 0.75 -20.98
C LYS A 329 6.15 1.66 -19.98
N SER A 330 5.19 1.12 -19.19
CA SER A 330 4.57 1.90 -18.14
C SER A 330 5.62 2.45 -17.17
N HIS A 331 5.35 3.63 -16.65
CA HIS A 331 6.33 4.37 -15.84
C HIS A 331 6.70 3.62 -14.56
N ALA A 332 7.97 3.69 -14.18
CA ALA A 332 8.49 3.28 -12.88
C ALA A 332 9.35 4.40 -12.30
N ASN A 333 9.32 4.59 -10.98
CA ASN A 333 10.08 5.65 -10.33
C ASN A 333 10.48 5.25 -8.90
N TYR A 334 11.45 5.97 -8.34
CA TYR A 334 12.01 5.76 -7.00
C TYR A 334 10.98 5.84 -5.86
N HIS A 335 9.82 6.44 -6.11
CA HIS A 335 8.76 6.65 -5.14
C HIS A 335 7.45 5.94 -5.49
N LEU A 336 7.46 5.12 -6.54
CA LEU A 336 6.23 4.55 -7.09
C LEU A 336 6.19 3.05 -6.84
N GLY A 337 5.30 2.67 -5.93
CA GLY A 337 4.98 1.31 -5.50
C GLY A 337 3.55 0.90 -5.87
N PHE A 338 2.96 0.02 -5.09
CA PHE A 338 1.59 -0.45 -5.25
C PHE A 338 1.11 -1.22 -4.01
N ARG A 339 -0.17 -1.50 -3.95
CA ARG A 339 -0.79 -2.52 -3.09
C ARG A 339 -1.83 -3.31 -3.86
N CYS A 340 -2.16 -4.50 -3.39
CA CYS A 340 -3.10 -5.39 -4.06
C CYS A 340 -4.47 -5.36 -3.41
N CYS A 341 -5.50 -5.67 -4.20
CA CYS A 341 -6.84 -5.98 -3.77
C CYS A 341 -7.16 -7.45 -4.04
N LYS A 342 -8.14 -7.99 -3.33
CA LYS A 342 -8.64 -9.35 -3.50
C LYS A 342 -10.16 -9.32 -3.51
N THR A 343 -10.77 -9.90 -4.53
CA THR A 343 -12.22 -10.14 -4.54
C THR A 343 -12.52 -11.34 -3.66
N ILE A 344 -13.50 -11.20 -2.77
CA ILE A 344 -13.98 -12.27 -1.88
C ILE A 344 -15.48 -12.51 -2.17
N HIS A 345 -15.92 -13.73 -2.00
CA HIS A 345 -17.28 -14.17 -2.33
C HIS A 345 -18.12 -14.42 -1.08
#